data_20484176c5716dd62b5b9c1602e950e8
#
_entry.id   20484176c5716dd62b5b9c1602e950e8
#
_cell.length_a   1.000
_cell.length_b   1.000
_cell.length_c   1.000
_cell.angle_alpha   90.00
_cell.angle_beta   90.00
_cell.angle_gamma   90.00
#
_symmetry.space_group_name_H-M   'P 1'
#
loop_
_entity.id
_entity.type
_entity.pdbx_description
1 polymer ?
#
loop_
_entity_poly.entity_id
_entity_poly.type
_entity_poly.pdbx_seq_one_letter_code
_entity_poly.pdbx_strand_id
1 'polypeptide(L)'
;RQYVPELGEAQKLDFPPRMADTVTLKPDISYAITPTPWKSVFDTEPIAPVAISTAEYRHQRPFYLMLGGGYPAQSRLDFYAAFSTPRDIRAGVYANHVGQWAKLENERGTKEPASWTENGVGLYAGRDFGTRSLDFDIRYGYNYYTTMDKVWTGYMEPENIYYHKVQTSLTFGDAFTDLSRFNYRFGIAGSLWGTVVENPAASAFADFGWKAGRRSAVVV
;
A
#
# COMPACT_ATOMS: atom_id res chain seq x y z
N ARG A 1 3.05 -43.83 37.81
CA ARG A 1 4.44 -44.18 37.39
C ARG A 1 5.13 -42.88 37.06
N GLN A 2 6.06 -42.46 37.95
CA GLN A 2 6.94 -41.31 37.65
C GLN A 2 8.05 -41.78 36.72
N TYR A 3 8.23 -41.07 35.63
CA TYR A 3 9.32 -41.29 34.70
C TYR A 3 10.48 -40.42 35.16
N VAL A 4 11.58 -41.04 35.59
CA VAL A 4 12.84 -40.38 35.89
C VAL A 4 13.73 -40.54 34.66
N PRO A 5 14.14 -39.48 33.96
CA PRO A 5 15.10 -39.63 32.90
C PRO A 5 16.50 -39.85 33.47
N GLU A 6 17.08 -41.00 33.21
CA GLU A 6 18.51 -41.22 33.41
C GLU A 6 19.30 -40.57 32.28
N LEU A 7 20.06 -39.55 32.62
CA LEU A 7 21.06 -38.96 31.74
C LEU A 7 22.28 -39.90 31.70
N GLY A 8 22.37 -40.77 30.71
CA GLY A 8 23.59 -41.50 30.40
C GLY A 8 24.67 -40.53 29.92
N GLU A 9 25.83 -40.57 30.59
CA GLU A 9 27.00 -39.79 30.16
C GLU A 9 27.42 -40.16 28.72
N ALA A 10 27.30 -39.20 27.81
CA ALA A 10 27.81 -39.35 26.46
C ALA A 10 29.35 -39.28 26.49
N GLN A 11 30.02 -40.41 26.39
CA GLN A 11 31.45 -40.42 26.18
C GLN A 11 31.78 -39.93 24.76
N LYS A 12 32.58 -38.87 24.74
CA LYS A 12 33.14 -38.34 23.50
C LYS A 12 34.15 -39.36 22.94
N LEU A 13 33.81 -40.00 21.85
CA LEU A 13 34.71 -40.84 21.09
C LEU A 13 35.81 -39.99 20.46
N ASP A 14 36.98 -39.99 21.08
CA ASP A 14 38.14 -39.24 20.58
C ASP A 14 38.96 -40.15 19.64
N PHE A 15 38.36 -40.48 18.51
CA PHE A 15 39.07 -41.09 17.38
C PHE A 15 39.34 -40.03 16.32
N PRO A 16 40.58 -39.58 16.16
CA PRO A 16 40.91 -38.79 15.02
C PRO A 16 40.73 -39.66 13.75
N PRO A 17 40.02 -39.19 12.72
CA PRO A 17 39.89 -39.94 11.49
C PRO A 17 41.27 -40.11 10.85
N ARG A 18 41.75 -41.33 10.79
CA ARG A 18 42.94 -41.68 9.99
C ARG A 18 42.52 -41.70 8.51
N MET A 19 42.60 -40.56 7.87
CA MET A 19 42.55 -40.47 6.42
C MET A 19 43.97 -40.79 5.89
N ALA A 20 44.29 -42.04 5.75
CA ALA A 20 45.42 -42.47 4.98
C ALA A 20 44.87 -42.88 3.58
N ASP A 21 44.51 -41.88 2.80
CA ASP A 21 44.19 -42.08 1.37
C ASP A 21 45.49 -41.94 0.60
N THR A 22 46.11 -43.04 0.35
CA THR A 22 47.34 -43.14 -0.47
C THR A 22 47.07 -43.63 -1.89
N VAL A 23 45.86 -43.45 -2.38
CA VAL A 23 45.52 -43.74 -3.78
C VAL A 23 45.56 -42.45 -4.59
N THR A 24 46.75 -42.10 -5.07
CA THR A 24 46.90 -41.09 -6.12
C THR A 24 46.46 -41.72 -7.44
N LEU A 25 45.19 -41.78 -7.73
CA LEU A 25 44.66 -42.01 -9.03
C LEU A 25 44.99 -40.77 -9.88
N LYS A 26 45.96 -40.91 -10.77
CA LYS A 26 46.13 -39.98 -11.87
C LYS A 26 45.31 -40.53 -13.04
N PRO A 27 44.11 -40.07 -13.28
CA PRO A 27 43.36 -40.47 -14.45
C PRO A 27 44.05 -39.86 -15.67
N ASP A 28 44.51 -40.72 -16.55
CA ASP A 28 44.99 -40.32 -17.86
C ASP A 28 43.78 -40.08 -18.75
N ILE A 29 43.24 -38.84 -18.65
CA ILE A 29 42.06 -38.46 -19.39
C ILE A 29 42.50 -37.79 -20.69
N SER A 30 42.51 -38.55 -21.77
CA SER A 30 42.68 -38.00 -23.11
C SER A 30 41.33 -37.54 -23.66
N TYR A 31 41.14 -36.24 -23.80
CA TYR A 31 39.95 -35.69 -24.45
C TYR A 31 40.18 -35.63 -25.97
N ALA A 32 39.50 -36.46 -26.72
CA ALA A 32 39.37 -36.29 -28.16
C ALA A 32 38.18 -35.35 -28.42
N ILE A 33 38.44 -34.06 -28.61
CA ILE A 33 37.41 -33.10 -29.01
C ILE A 33 37.18 -33.26 -30.50
N THR A 34 36.13 -33.94 -30.90
CA THR A 34 35.68 -33.96 -32.28
C THR A 34 34.79 -32.73 -32.50
N PRO A 35 35.21 -31.70 -33.24
CA PRO A 35 34.36 -30.55 -33.50
C PRO A 35 33.20 -30.98 -34.41
N THR A 36 32.05 -31.18 -33.81
CA THR A 36 30.82 -31.40 -34.57
C THR A 36 30.20 -30.02 -34.83
N PRO A 37 30.11 -29.58 -36.09
CA PRO A 37 29.46 -28.31 -36.38
C PRO A 37 27.98 -28.42 -36.06
N TRP A 38 27.58 -27.86 -34.91
CA TRP A 38 26.19 -27.77 -34.53
C TRP A 38 25.58 -26.57 -35.24
N LYS A 39 24.81 -26.79 -36.29
CA LYS A 39 23.92 -25.76 -36.84
C LYS A 39 22.67 -25.73 -35.99
N SER A 40 22.62 -24.78 -35.08
CA SER A 40 21.38 -24.42 -34.38
C SER A 40 20.48 -23.68 -35.37
N VAL A 41 19.55 -24.40 -35.97
CA VAL A 41 18.46 -23.79 -36.74
C VAL A 41 17.38 -23.43 -35.71
N PHE A 42 17.53 -22.27 -35.09
CA PHE A 42 16.40 -21.66 -34.41
C PHE A 42 15.53 -21.00 -35.47
N ASP A 43 14.44 -21.65 -35.82
CA ASP A 43 13.37 -21.02 -36.56
C ASP A 43 12.66 -20.09 -35.57
N THR A 44 13.02 -18.82 -35.60
CA THR A 44 12.34 -17.80 -34.80
C THR A 44 11.05 -17.47 -35.52
N GLU A 45 9.98 -18.20 -35.19
CA GLU A 45 8.65 -17.72 -35.51
C GLU A 45 8.46 -16.35 -34.84
N PRO A 46 8.20 -15.29 -35.60
CA PRO A 46 7.91 -13.99 -34.97
C PRO A 46 6.68 -14.14 -34.09
N ILE A 47 6.85 -13.88 -32.82
CA ILE A 47 5.74 -13.86 -31.86
C ILE A 47 4.71 -12.89 -32.42
N ALA A 48 3.54 -13.40 -32.81
CA ALA A 48 2.46 -12.57 -33.26
C ALA A 48 2.18 -11.52 -32.17
N PRO A 49 2.11 -10.22 -32.53
CA PRO A 49 1.82 -9.19 -31.55
C PRO A 49 0.48 -9.55 -30.89
N VAL A 50 0.51 -9.74 -29.57
CA VAL A 50 -0.70 -9.92 -28.79
C VAL A 50 -1.53 -8.66 -29.02
N ALA A 51 -2.62 -8.80 -29.76
CA ALA A 51 -3.60 -7.73 -29.85
C ALA A 51 -4.13 -7.48 -28.42
N ILE A 52 -3.60 -6.46 -27.80
CA ILE A 52 -4.19 -5.96 -26.55
C ILE A 52 -5.55 -5.41 -26.97
N SER A 53 -6.61 -6.19 -26.80
CA SER A 53 -7.94 -5.64 -26.84
C SER A 53 -7.99 -4.61 -25.71
N THR A 54 -7.92 -3.34 -26.06
CA THR A 54 -8.31 -2.30 -25.12
C THR A 54 -9.72 -2.64 -24.69
N ALA A 55 -9.85 -3.08 -23.44
CA ALA A 55 -11.17 -3.37 -22.87
C ALA A 55 -12.05 -2.17 -23.18
N GLU A 56 -13.20 -2.40 -23.81
CA GLU A 56 -14.17 -1.36 -24.05
C GLU A 56 -14.29 -0.51 -22.80
N TYR A 57 -14.13 0.79 -22.95
CA TYR A 57 -14.20 1.74 -21.85
C TYR A 57 -15.60 1.60 -21.23
N ARG A 58 -15.72 0.79 -20.22
CA ARG A 58 -16.96 0.65 -19.47
C ARG A 58 -17.23 2.01 -18.85
N HIS A 59 -18.32 2.63 -19.24
CA HIS A 59 -18.79 3.83 -18.59
C HIS A 59 -18.73 3.66 -17.08
N GLN A 60 -17.86 4.40 -16.44
CA GLN A 60 -17.75 4.37 -15.00
C GLN A 60 -19.10 4.78 -14.43
N ARG A 61 -19.63 3.96 -13.54
CA ARG A 61 -20.89 4.31 -12.89
C ARG A 61 -20.70 5.56 -12.06
N PRO A 62 -21.65 6.50 -12.09
CA PRO A 62 -21.48 7.79 -11.43
C PRO A 62 -21.48 7.68 -9.90
N PHE A 63 -21.89 6.56 -9.35
CA PHE A 63 -21.90 6.36 -7.91
C PHE A 63 -21.53 4.92 -7.51
N TYR A 64 -20.99 4.81 -6.32
CA TYR A 64 -20.69 3.56 -5.65
C TYR A 64 -21.14 3.66 -4.19
N LEU A 65 -21.82 2.64 -3.69
CA LEU A 65 -22.20 2.52 -2.29
C LEU A 65 -21.89 1.11 -1.81
N MET A 66 -21.16 1.00 -0.73
CA MET A 66 -20.91 -0.24 -0.02
C MET A 66 -21.32 -0.08 1.43
N LEU A 67 -22.14 -1.00 1.91
CA LEU A 67 -22.50 -1.13 3.31
C LEU A 67 -22.03 -2.48 3.81
N GLY A 68 -21.47 -2.50 4.98
CA GLY A 68 -20.98 -3.71 5.62
C GLY A 68 -21.22 -3.71 7.12
N GLY A 69 -21.44 -4.88 7.67
CA GLY A 69 -21.53 -5.10 9.10
C GLY A 69 -20.90 -6.44 9.48
N GLY A 70 -20.43 -6.55 10.69
CA GLY A 70 -19.74 -7.74 11.18
C GLY A 70 -19.87 -7.95 12.68
N TYR A 71 -19.48 -9.15 13.11
CA TYR A 71 -19.36 -9.49 14.51
C TYR A 71 -17.99 -9.08 15.04
N PRO A 72 -17.85 -8.55 16.29
CA PRO A 72 -18.88 -8.39 17.32
C PRO A 72 -19.69 -7.08 17.26
N ALA A 73 -19.77 -6.32 16.36
CA ALA A 73 -20.49 -5.08 16.09
C ALA A 73 -19.58 -4.13 15.30
N GLN A 74 -19.32 -4.52 14.08
CA GLN A 74 -18.58 -3.72 13.12
C GLN A 74 -19.54 -3.10 12.13
N SER A 75 -19.20 -1.89 11.69
CA SER A 75 -19.91 -1.22 10.60
C SER A 75 -18.91 -0.65 9.60
N ARG A 76 -19.32 -0.66 8.35
CA ARG A 76 -18.57 -0.04 7.26
C ARG A 76 -19.53 0.60 6.27
N LEU A 77 -19.17 1.79 5.83
CA LEU A 77 -19.82 2.47 4.72
C LEU A 77 -18.72 3.09 3.85
N ASP A 78 -18.80 2.82 2.56
CA ASP A 78 -18.02 3.55 1.56
C ASP A 78 -19.01 4.08 0.52
N PHE A 79 -19.00 5.38 0.33
CA PHE A 79 -19.81 6.08 -0.65
C PHE A 79 -18.93 6.94 -1.54
N TYR A 80 -19.23 6.91 -2.81
CA TYR A 80 -18.59 7.73 -3.82
C TYR A 80 -19.60 8.11 -4.88
N ALA A 81 -19.64 9.39 -5.23
CA ALA A 81 -20.42 9.89 -6.34
C ALA A 81 -19.59 10.86 -7.19
N ALA A 82 -19.52 10.59 -8.48
CA ALA A 82 -18.78 11.38 -9.44
C ALA A 82 -19.74 12.06 -10.41
N PHE A 83 -19.44 13.30 -10.70
CA PHE A 83 -20.15 14.11 -11.67
C PHE A 83 -19.16 14.58 -12.72
N SER A 84 -19.44 14.30 -13.97
CA SER A 84 -18.69 14.84 -15.10
C SER A 84 -19.60 15.71 -15.96
N THR A 85 -19.06 16.80 -16.44
CA THR A 85 -19.77 17.69 -17.34
C THR A 85 -19.11 17.69 -18.72
N PRO A 86 -19.85 18.06 -19.79
CA PRO A 86 -19.27 18.18 -21.13
C PRO A 86 -18.16 19.24 -21.25
N ARG A 87 -17.89 20.00 -20.21
CA ARG A 87 -16.88 21.09 -20.18
C ARG A 87 -15.57 20.65 -19.52
N ASP A 88 -15.24 19.37 -19.55
CA ASP A 88 -14.03 18.81 -18.94
C ASP A 88 -13.91 19.11 -17.44
N ILE A 89 -15.04 19.31 -16.77
CA ILE A 89 -15.12 19.49 -15.32
C ILE A 89 -15.47 18.16 -14.71
N ARG A 90 -14.62 17.73 -13.78
CA ARG A 90 -14.82 16.57 -12.92
C ARG A 90 -15.12 17.06 -11.52
N ALA A 91 -16.14 16.54 -10.89
CA ALA A 91 -16.43 16.83 -9.50
C ALA A 91 -17.00 15.58 -8.84
N GLY A 92 -16.86 15.47 -7.57
CA GLY A 92 -17.44 14.37 -6.84
C GLY A 92 -17.38 14.56 -5.35
N VAL A 93 -18.13 13.71 -4.69
CA VAL A 93 -18.17 13.61 -3.24
C VAL A 93 -17.88 12.18 -2.83
N TYR A 94 -17.23 12.02 -1.71
CA TYR A 94 -16.98 10.71 -1.13
C TYR A 94 -17.15 10.75 0.37
N ALA A 95 -17.59 9.62 0.93
CA ALA A 95 -17.70 9.44 2.35
C ALA A 95 -17.29 8.02 2.72
N ASN A 96 -16.59 7.88 3.82
CA ASN A 96 -16.21 6.59 4.37
C ASN A 96 -16.48 6.57 5.88
N HIS A 97 -16.91 5.41 6.33
CA HIS A 97 -17.08 5.11 7.74
C HIS A 97 -16.61 3.69 8.00
N VAL A 98 -15.81 3.54 9.03
CA VAL A 98 -15.46 2.24 9.62
C VAL A 98 -15.60 2.38 11.12
N GLY A 99 -16.24 1.44 11.76
CA GLY A 99 -16.38 1.47 13.20
C GLY A 99 -16.51 0.09 13.80
N GLN A 100 -16.08 0.01 15.06
CA GLN A 100 -16.24 -1.17 15.87
C GLN A 100 -16.71 -0.74 17.26
N TRP A 101 -17.76 -1.38 17.74
CA TRP A 101 -18.29 -1.21 19.08
C TRP A 101 -18.22 -2.53 19.81
N ALA A 102 -17.06 -2.83 20.37
CA ALA A 102 -16.83 -4.05 21.11
C ALA A 102 -16.74 -3.77 22.61
N LYS A 103 -17.02 -4.79 23.40
CA LYS A 103 -16.66 -4.83 24.83
C LYS A 103 -15.62 -5.93 24.99
N LEU A 104 -14.48 -5.57 25.55
CA LEU A 104 -13.42 -6.52 25.87
C LEU A 104 -13.54 -6.91 27.33
N GLU A 105 -13.38 -8.19 27.61
CA GLU A 105 -13.33 -8.71 28.96
C GLU A 105 -11.88 -8.67 29.46
N ASN A 106 -11.65 -7.97 30.56
CA ASN A 106 -10.35 -7.90 31.18
C ASN A 106 -10.06 -9.17 32.01
N GLU A 107 -8.85 -9.31 32.51
CA GLU A 107 -8.44 -10.47 33.35
C GLU A 107 -9.28 -10.66 34.61
N ARG A 108 -10.03 -9.66 35.04
CA ARG A 108 -10.94 -9.69 36.18
C ARG A 108 -12.38 -10.05 35.81
N GLY A 109 -12.66 -10.34 34.55
CA GLY A 109 -13.99 -10.65 34.04
C GLY A 109 -14.91 -9.44 33.86
N THR A 110 -14.38 -8.21 33.97
CA THR A 110 -15.15 -6.99 33.73
C THR A 110 -15.14 -6.66 32.25
N LYS A 111 -16.31 -6.33 31.70
CA LYS A 111 -16.47 -5.94 30.29
C LYS A 111 -16.31 -4.44 30.14
N GLU A 112 -15.27 -4.03 29.46
CA GLU A 112 -14.95 -2.63 29.20
C GLU A 112 -15.16 -2.26 27.73
N PRO A 113 -15.64 -1.04 27.43
CA PRO A 113 -15.87 -0.61 26.06
C PRO A 113 -14.52 -0.47 25.32
N ALA A 114 -14.43 -1.06 24.14
CA ALA A 114 -13.29 -0.92 23.23
C ALA A 114 -13.84 -0.50 21.87
N SER A 115 -14.32 0.73 21.80
CA SER A 115 -14.99 1.25 20.62
C SER A 115 -14.09 2.22 19.87
N TRP A 116 -14.14 2.17 18.56
CA TRP A 116 -13.47 3.15 17.72
C TRP A 116 -14.27 3.37 16.45
N THR A 117 -14.18 4.56 15.90
CA THR A 117 -14.73 4.89 14.59
C THR A 117 -13.81 5.82 13.83
N GLU A 118 -13.72 5.59 12.53
CA GLU A 118 -13.07 6.48 11.58
C GLU A 118 -14.08 6.90 10.54
N ASN A 119 -14.25 8.21 10.41
CA ASN A 119 -15.21 8.80 9.52
C ASN A 119 -14.51 9.83 8.64
N GLY A 120 -14.83 9.81 7.38
CA GLY A 120 -14.32 10.78 6.43
C GLY A 120 -15.39 11.20 5.45
N VAL A 121 -15.43 12.46 5.14
CA VAL A 121 -16.22 13.03 4.06
C VAL A 121 -15.35 14.00 3.29
N GLY A 122 -15.44 13.96 1.98
CA GLY A 122 -14.67 14.86 1.13
C GLY A 122 -15.38 15.16 -0.16
N LEU A 123 -14.86 16.17 -0.81
CA LEU A 123 -15.25 16.56 -2.14
C LEU A 123 -14.02 16.92 -2.95
N TYR A 124 -14.09 16.61 -4.22
CA TYR A 124 -13.06 16.99 -5.16
C TYR A 124 -13.69 17.69 -6.36
N ALA A 125 -12.91 18.56 -6.96
CA ALA A 125 -13.26 19.21 -8.21
C ALA A 125 -12.00 19.35 -9.06
N GLY A 126 -12.11 19.08 -10.35
CA GLY A 126 -11.02 19.21 -11.29
C GLY A 126 -11.51 19.72 -12.63
N ARG A 127 -10.60 20.38 -13.36
CA ARG A 127 -10.86 20.80 -14.73
C ARG A 127 -9.66 20.49 -15.60
N ASP A 128 -9.94 19.91 -16.77
CA ASP A 128 -8.94 19.59 -17.76
C ASP A 128 -8.81 20.74 -18.78
N PHE A 129 -7.57 21.10 -19.10
CA PHE A 129 -7.19 22.14 -20.06
C PHE A 129 -6.27 21.51 -21.10
N GLY A 130 -6.82 20.63 -21.92
CA GLY A 130 -6.04 19.85 -22.87
C GLY A 130 -5.14 18.84 -22.17
N THR A 131 -3.84 19.13 -22.08
CA THR A 131 -2.87 18.22 -21.44
C THR A 131 -2.62 18.51 -19.96
N ARG A 132 -3.19 19.58 -19.45
CA ARG A 132 -3.05 20.03 -18.07
C ARG A 132 -4.35 19.87 -17.31
N SER A 133 -4.25 19.73 -16.03
CA SER A 133 -5.39 19.72 -15.12
C SER A 133 -5.18 20.67 -13.96
N LEU A 134 -6.28 21.17 -13.43
CA LEU A 134 -6.34 21.82 -12.13
C LEU A 134 -7.24 20.95 -11.26
N ASP A 135 -6.73 20.45 -10.19
CA ASP A 135 -7.42 19.55 -9.28
C ASP A 135 -7.42 20.10 -7.85
N PHE A 136 -8.57 20.10 -7.24
CA PHE A 136 -8.80 20.51 -5.87
C PHE A 136 -9.46 19.37 -5.11
N ASP A 137 -9.01 19.12 -3.88
CA ASP A 137 -9.59 18.16 -2.95
C ASP A 137 -9.67 18.77 -1.56
N ILE A 138 -10.77 18.53 -0.88
CA ILE A 138 -10.92 18.83 0.55
C ILE A 138 -11.59 17.65 1.23
N ARG A 139 -11.01 17.26 2.35
CA ARG A 139 -11.49 16.16 3.18
C ARG A 139 -11.58 16.58 4.63
N TYR A 140 -12.68 16.23 5.26
CA TYR A 140 -12.85 16.28 6.70
C TYR A 140 -12.90 14.85 7.24
N GLY A 141 -12.18 14.60 8.31
CA GLY A 141 -12.18 13.35 9.06
C GLY A 141 -12.56 13.59 10.52
N TYR A 142 -13.36 12.70 11.06
CA TYR A 142 -13.69 12.63 12.47
C TYR A 142 -13.46 11.20 12.97
N ASN A 143 -12.55 11.08 13.91
CA ASN A 143 -12.18 9.81 14.49
C ASN A 143 -12.43 9.81 15.98
N TYR A 144 -12.92 8.71 16.46
CA TYR A 144 -13.23 8.48 17.87
C TYR A 144 -12.58 7.18 18.31
N TYR A 145 -11.90 7.21 19.44
CA TYR A 145 -11.27 6.04 20.04
C TYR A 145 -11.57 6.02 21.54
N THR A 146 -11.94 4.86 22.06
CA THR A 146 -11.94 4.61 23.48
C THR A 146 -10.60 3.98 23.85
N THR A 147 -9.79 4.68 24.61
CA THR A 147 -8.53 4.17 25.14
C THR A 147 -8.75 3.62 26.54
N MET A 148 -8.05 2.55 26.83
CA MET A 148 -7.92 2.05 28.20
C MET A 148 -6.60 2.57 28.73
N ASP A 149 -6.64 3.69 29.45
CA ASP A 149 -5.44 4.19 30.09
C ASP A 149 -5.12 3.31 31.30
N LYS A 150 -3.94 2.69 31.28
CA LYS A 150 -3.42 1.98 32.43
C LYS A 150 -2.91 2.98 33.45
N VAL A 151 -3.81 3.50 34.25
CA VAL A 151 -3.35 4.19 35.44
C VAL A 151 -2.67 3.19 36.36
N TRP A 152 -1.46 3.48 36.79
CA TRP A 152 -0.63 2.66 37.68
C TRP A 152 -1.31 2.26 39.00
N THR A 153 -2.45 2.87 39.29
CA THR A 153 -3.26 2.67 40.50
C THR A 153 -4.26 1.51 40.40
N GLY A 154 -4.33 0.81 39.28
CA GLY A 154 -5.22 -0.36 39.10
C GLY A 154 -6.68 -0.01 38.78
N TYR A 155 -7.02 1.25 38.62
CA TYR A 155 -8.29 1.70 38.10
C TYR A 155 -8.09 2.14 36.65
N MET A 156 -8.77 1.46 35.74
CA MET A 156 -8.84 1.86 34.34
C MET A 156 -10.11 2.64 34.15
N GLU A 157 -10.01 3.92 33.89
CA GLU A 157 -11.12 4.71 33.39
C GLU A 157 -11.03 4.78 31.87
N PRO A 158 -12.07 4.37 31.15
CA PRO A 158 -12.08 4.50 29.70
C PRO A 158 -12.11 6.00 29.35
N GLU A 159 -11.09 6.44 28.64
CA GLU A 159 -11.04 7.82 28.12
C GLU A 159 -11.44 7.81 26.64
N ASN A 160 -12.31 8.75 26.29
CA ASN A 160 -12.76 8.93 24.93
C ASN A 160 -11.92 10.03 24.27
N ILE A 161 -11.19 9.65 23.23
CA ILE A 161 -10.36 10.57 22.46
C ILE A 161 -11.01 10.84 21.11
N TYR A 162 -11.11 12.12 20.77
CA TYR A 162 -11.69 12.59 19.53
C TYR A 162 -10.62 13.30 18.70
N TYR A 163 -10.57 12.99 17.40
CA TYR A 163 -9.70 13.67 16.45
C TYR A 163 -10.51 14.23 15.30
N HIS A 164 -10.28 15.49 15.03
CA HIS A 164 -10.74 16.16 13.82
C HIS A 164 -9.57 16.33 12.87
N LYS A 165 -9.78 16.10 11.60
CA LYS A 165 -8.78 16.28 10.58
C LYS A 165 -9.39 16.94 9.37
N VAL A 166 -8.85 18.08 8.98
CA VAL A 166 -9.16 18.73 7.70
C VAL A 166 -7.93 18.63 6.83
N GLN A 167 -8.10 18.17 5.61
CA GLN A 167 -7.05 18.12 4.62
C GLN A 167 -7.54 18.82 3.36
N THR A 168 -6.68 19.59 2.73
CA THR A 168 -6.97 20.22 1.44
C THR A 168 -5.74 20.13 0.56
N SER A 169 -5.96 19.96 -0.73
CA SER A 169 -4.90 20.02 -1.73
C SER A 169 -5.36 20.72 -2.99
N LEU A 170 -4.43 21.39 -3.63
CA LEU A 170 -4.61 22.03 -4.93
C LEU A 170 -3.41 21.65 -5.79
N THR A 171 -3.68 21.07 -6.94
CA THR A 171 -2.64 20.62 -7.88
C THR A 171 -2.91 21.18 -9.26
N PHE A 172 -1.90 21.70 -9.94
CA PHE A 172 -1.97 22.16 -11.30
C PHE A 172 -0.77 21.66 -12.10
N GLY A 173 -1.00 21.12 -13.26
CA GLY A 173 0.07 20.71 -14.16
C GLY A 173 -0.30 19.65 -15.18
N ASP A 174 0.73 19.10 -15.79
CA ASP A 174 0.63 18.07 -16.82
C ASP A 174 0.37 16.67 -16.23
N ALA A 175 -0.29 15.81 -16.99
CA ALA A 175 -0.56 14.43 -16.61
C ALA A 175 0.64 13.48 -16.80
N PHE A 176 1.77 13.96 -17.28
CA PHE A 176 3.00 13.17 -17.56
C PHE A 176 2.80 11.97 -18.50
N THR A 177 1.79 12.01 -19.31
CA THR A 177 1.48 10.95 -20.29
C THR A 177 2.38 11.00 -21.53
N ASP A 178 2.89 12.19 -21.87
CA ASP A 178 3.81 12.38 -22.98
C ASP A 178 5.09 13.08 -22.50
N LEU A 179 6.14 12.31 -22.33
CA LEU A 179 7.46 12.79 -21.91
C LEU A 179 8.32 13.27 -23.10
N SER A 180 7.81 13.28 -24.33
CA SER A 180 8.53 13.86 -25.47
C SER A 180 8.70 15.37 -25.36
N ARG A 181 7.89 16.00 -24.53
CA ARG A 181 7.93 17.41 -24.17
C ARG A 181 8.26 17.59 -22.69
N PHE A 182 8.62 18.80 -22.30
CA PHE A 182 8.77 19.16 -20.91
C PHE A 182 7.39 19.21 -20.23
N ASN A 183 7.25 18.45 -19.15
CA ASN A 183 6.05 18.41 -18.31
C ASN A 183 6.39 18.99 -16.94
N TYR A 184 5.40 19.60 -16.33
CA TYR A 184 5.52 20.13 -14.98
C TYR A 184 4.20 19.98 -14.22
N ARG A 185 4.30 19.82 -12.92
CA ARG A 185 3.16 19.78 -12.01
C ARG A 185 3.55 20.43 -10.70
N PHE A 186 2.71 21.30 -10.20
CA PHE A 186 2.87 21.98 -8.93
C PHE A 186 1.68 21.64 -8.03
N GLY A 187 1.92 21.53 -6.76
CA GLY A 187 0.86 21.31 -5.81
C GLY A 187 1.17 21.90 -4.44
N ILE A 188 0.10 22.27 -3.76
CA ILE A 188 0.13 22.68 -2.37
C ILE A 188 -0.88 21.81 -1.62
N ALA A 189 -0.54 21.43 -0.41
CA ALA A 189 -1.44 20.71 0.47
C ALA A 189 -1.35 21.28 1.88
N GLY A 190 -2.48 21.32 2.55
CA GLY A 190 -2.59 21.73 3.92
C GLY A 190 -3.37 20.71 4.74
N SER A 191 -3.04 20.57 6.01
CA SER A 191 -3.81 19.78 6.94
C SER A 191 -3.84 20.43 8.32
N LEU A 192 -4.99 20.29 8.96
CA LEU A 192 -5.22 20.69 10.34
C LEU A 192 -5.75 19.47 11.07
N TRP A 193 -5.15 19.09 12.17
CA TRP A 193 -5.60 17.94 12.94
C TRP A 193 -5.39 18.13 14.44
N GLY A 194 -6.25 17.53 15.24
CA GLY A 194 -6.18 17.57 16.68
C GLY A 194 -7.53 17.32 17.33
N THR A 195 -7.56 17.36 18.63
CA THR A 195 -8.80 17.37 19.42
C THR A 195 -9.51 18.73 19.33
N VAL A 196 -8.73 19.79 19.19
CA VAL A 196 -9.16 21.16 18.93
C VAL A 196 -8.21 21.72 17.88
N VAL A 197 -8.33 21.32 16.64
CA VAL A 197 -7.62 21.78 15.43
C VAL A 197 -6.32 22.59 15.70
N GLU A 198 -5.35 21.98 16.36
CA GLU A 198 -4.19 22.72 16.91
C GLU A 198 -2.89 22.49 16.13
N ASN A 199 -2.86 21.47 15.24
CA ASN A 199 -1.64 21.08 14.54
C ASN A 199 -1.75 21.37 13.04
N PRO A 200 -1.38 22.59 12.59
CA PRO A 200 -1.33 22.90 11.18
C PRO A 200 -0.09 22.28 10.52
N ALA A 201 -0.26 21.73 9.33
CA ALA A 201 0.81 21.33 8.46
C ALA A 201 0.53 21.80 7.03
N ALA A 202 1.56 22.25 6.36
CA ALA A 202 1.50 22.65 4.96
C ALA A 202 2.67 22.07 4.22
N SER A 203 2.45 21.68 2.98
CA SER A 203 3.48 21.19 2.07
C SER A 203 3.26 21.75 0.68
N ALA A 204 4.33 21.89 -0.07
CA ALA A 204 4.31 22.21 -1.48
C ALA A 204 5.25 21.24 -2.21
N PHE A 205 4.88 20.89 -3.43
CA PHE A 205 5.71 20.04 -4.27
C PHE A 205 5.72 20.56 -5.71
N ALA A 206 6.76 20.20 -6.43
CA ALA A 206 6.92 20.47 -7.85
C ALA A 206 7.52 19.22 -8.51
N ASP A 207 6.85 18.70 -9.52
CA ASP A 207 7.36 17.60 -10.32
C ASP A 207 7.71 18.10 -11.71
N PHE A 208 8.81 17.61 -12.24
CA PHE A 208 9.25 17.92 -13.61
C PHE A 208 9.57 16.63 -14.35
N GLY A 209 9.17 16.55 -15.61
CA GLY A 209 9.45 15.39 -16.42
C GLY A 209 9.83 15.78 -17.86
N TRP A 210 10.84 15.09 -18.38
CA TRP A 210 11.29 15.29 -19.76
C TRP A 210 12.00 14.06 -20.30
N LYS A 211 12.12 13.98 -21.62
CA LYS A 211 12.86 12.93 -22.29
C LYS A 211 14.35 13.20 -22.26
N ALA A 212 15.11 12.35 -21.60
CA ALA A 212 16.56 12.47 -21.43
C ALA A 212 17.36 11.66 -22.48
N GLY A 213 16.81 11.36 -23.63
CA GLY A 213 17.46 10.58 -24.68
C GLY A 213 16.47 9.80 -25.53
N ARG A 214 16.96 8.94 -26.42
CA ARG A 214 16.06 8.16 -27.31
C ARG A 214 15.22 7.11 -26.56
N ARG A 215 15.68 6.61 -25.42
CA ARG A 215 15.06 5.50 -24.65
C ARG A 215 14.84 5.79 -23.17
N SER A 216 15.21 6.98 -22.68
CA SER A 216 15.16 7.31 -21.26
C SER A 216 14.34 8.56 -21.02
N ALA A 217 13.55 8.57 -19.94
CA ALA A 217 12.85 9.75 -19.43
C ALA A 217 13.19 9.93 -17.95
N VAL A 218 13.18 11.18 -17.49
CA VAL A 218 13.43 11.54 -16.11
C VAL A 218 12.20 12.24 -15.56
N VAL A 219 11.77 11.85 -14.37
CA VAL A 219 10.74 12.52 -13.58
C VAL A 219 11.37 12.81 -12.21
N VAL A 220 11.32 14.03 -11.78
CA VAL A 220 11.88 14.50 -10.50
C VAL A 220 10.81 15.26 -9.75
#